data_2c0274d5d02d420745cd1b72042d50fc
#
_entry.id   2c0274d5d02d420745cd1b72042d50fc
#
_cell.length_a   1.000
_cell.length_b   1.000
_cell.length_c   1.000
_cell.angle_alpha   90.00
_cell.angle_beta   90.00
_cell.angle_gamma   90.00
#
_symmetry.space_group_name_H-M   'P 1'
#
loop_
_entity.id
_entity.type
_entity.pdbx_description
1 polymer ?
#
loop_
_entity_poly.entity_id
_entity_poly.type
_entity_poly.pdbx_seq_one_letter_code
_entity_poly.pdbx_strand_id
1 'polypeptide(L)'
;DYPIGFVRWTEQRNFEAVLDMMAAGTLCVKPLITHSFTIDNAVEAYGVLGDSSALGILLSYPEREDIELRKSVVKLHNYQLSVSNDQLGVNPVVGFVGAGNYASRTLIPAFKEVGAVLDTLVTSGGISGVHHGNKAGFETATTELESIWQSDKINTVAIATRHNDHS
;
A
#
# COMPACT_ATOMS: atom_id res chain seq x y z
N ASP A 1 -22.79 -11.21 -21.98
CA ASP A 1 -22.31 -9.88 -22.42
C ASP A 1 -23.13 -9.41 -23.59
N TYR A 2 -23.74 -8.23 -23.50
CA TYR A 2 -24.46 -7.63 -24.62
C TYR A 2 -23.45 -7.01 -25.59
N PRO A 3 -23.58 -7.21 -26.91
CA PRO A 3 -22.75 -6.51 -27.88
C PRO A 3 -22.89 -5.00 -27.74
N ILE A 4 -21.78 -4.28 -27.81
CA ILE A 4 -21.72 -2.82 -27.55
C ILE A 4 -22.71 -2.02 -28.41
N GLY A 5 -23.02 -2.49 -29.61
CA GLY A 5 -24.00 -1.85 -30.50
C GLY A 5 -25.43 -1.85 -29.99
N PHE A 6 -25.77 -2.72 -29.02
CA PHE A 6 -27.09 -2.76 -28.38
C PHE A 6 -27.12 -2.06 -27.01
N VAL A 7 -25.95 -1.63 -26.51
CA VAL A 7 -25.85 -0.88 -25.26
C VAL A 7 -25.91 0.61 -25.57
N ARG A 8 -27.10 1.18 -25.46
CA ARG A 8 -27.29 2.61 -25.70
C ARG A 8 -26.61 3.51 -24.71
N TRP A 9 -26.41 3.05 -23.46
CA TRP A 9 -25.87 3.79 -22.35
C TRP A 9 -25.00 2.89 -21.48
N THR A 10 -23.70 3.16 -21.42
CA THR A 10 -22.74 2.44 -20.57
C THR A 10 -22.56 3.15 -19.23
N GLU A 11 -22.02 2.46 -18.22
CA GLU A 11 -21.66 3.06 -16.93
C GLU A 11 -20.67 4.21 -17.12
N GLN A 12 -19.65 4.02 -17.96
CA GLN A 12 -18.68 5.07 -18.28
C GLN A 12 -19.39 6.32 -18.82
N ARG A 13 -20.28 6.14 -19.80
CA ARG A 13 -21.03 7.26 -20.39
C ARG A 13 -21.93 7.95 -19.36
N ASN A 14 -22.46 7.20 -18.40
CA ASN A 14 -23.24 7.77 -17.31
C ASN A 14 -22.37 8.69 -16.42
N PHE A 15 -21.17 8.22 -16.04
CA PHE A 15 -20.22 9.06 -15.28
C PHE A 15 -19.81 10.31 -16.05
N GLU A 16 -19.44 10.17 -17.32
CA GLU A 16 -19.09 11.30 -18.18
C GLU A 16 -20.23 12.34 -18.22
N ALA A 17 -21.48 11.92 -18.45
CA ALA A 17 -22.61 12.82 -18.51
C ALA A 17 -22.87 13.55 -17.19
N VAL A 18 -22.74 12.87 -16.05
CA VAL A 18 -22.91 13.48 -14.72
C VAL A 18 -21.80 14.49 -14.46
N LEU A 19 -20.55 14.17 -14.77
CA LEU A 19 -19.41 15.08 -14.60
C LEU A 19 -19.53 16.30 -15.52
N ASP A 20 -19.95 16.13 -16.76
CA ASP A 20 -20.18 17.22 -17.70
C ASP A 20 -21.28 18.16 -17.20
N MET A 21 -22.39 17.62 -16.68
CA MET A 21 -23.46 18.44 -16.09
C MET A 21 -22.98 19.19 -14.84
N MET A 22 -22.13 18.60 -14.02
CA MET A 22 -21.53 19.26 -12.87
C MET A 22 -20.57 20.38 -13.31
N ALA A 23 -19.73 20.11 -14.31
CA ALA A 23 -18.80 21.09 -14.86
C ALA A 23 -19.53 22.27 -15.52
N ALA A 24 -20.64 22.00 -16.22
CA ALA A 24 -21.49 23.03 -16.82
C ALA A 24 -22.37 23.79 -15.81
N GLY A 25 -22.38 23.40 -14.52
CA GLY A 25 -23.19 24.00 -13.47
C GLY A 25 -24.69 23.68 -13.56
N THR A 26 -25.10 22.79 -14.47
CA THR A 26 -26.51 22.35 -14.61
C THR A 26 -26.92 21.35 -13.55
N LEU A 27 -25.95 20.65 -12.95
CA LEU A 27 -26.14 19.75 -11.81
C LEU A 27 -25.32 20.26 -10.63
N CYS A 28 -25.98 20.66 -9.55
CA CYS A 28 -25.34 21.09 -8.30
C CYS A 28 -25.57 20.04 -7.22
N VAL A 29 -24.50 19.37 -6.79
CA VAL A 29 -24.53 18.34 -5.72
C VAL A 29 -24.21 18.90 -4.34
N LYS A 30 -23.79 20.17 -4.23
CA LYS A 30 -23.43 20.81 -2.96
C LYS A 30 -24.49 20.70 -1.88
N PRO A 31 -25.80 20.85 -2.18
CA PRO A 31 -26.86 20.71 -1.15
C PRO A 31 -26.98 19.29 -0.56
N LEU A 32 -26.43 18.28 -1.25
CA LEU A 32 -26.43 16.90 -0.77
C LEU A 32 -25.28 16.61 0.20
N ILE A 33 -24.26 17.48 0.26
CA ILE A 33 -23.13 17.31 1.16
C ILE A 33 -23.53 17.83 2.53
N THR A 34 -23.79 16.91 3.44
CA THR A 34 -24.23 17.24 4.81
C THR A 34 -23.07 17.26 5.80
N HIS A 35 -22.05 16.44 5.55
CA HIS A 35 -20.90 16.30 6.44
C HIS A 35 -19.60 16.28 5.63
N SER A 36 -18.53 16.86 6.22
CA SER A 36 -17.19 16.82 5.64
C SER A 36 -16.19 16.58 6.76
N PHE A 37 -15.31 15.57 6.56
CA PHE A 37 -14.26 15.19 7.49
C PHE A 37 -12.92 15.18 6.76
N THR A 38 -11.84 15.38 7.50
CA THR A 38 -10.50 15.06 6.97
C THR A 38 -10.30 13.55 6.96
N ILE A 39 -9.42 13.06 6.11
CA ILE A 39 -9.11 11.62 6.06
C ILE A 39 -8.61 11.08 7.41
N ASP A 40 -7.93 11.91 8.20
CA ASP A 40 -7.46 11.54 9.53
C ASP A 40 -8.61 11.25 10.51
N ASN A 41 -9.77 11.87 10.28
CA ASN A 41 -10.99 11.68 11.05
C ASN A 41 -12.01 10.75 10.38
N ALA A 42 -11.56 9.89 9.46
CA ALA A 42 -12.44 8.97 8.74
C ALA A 42 -13.26 8.05 9.67
N VAL A 43 -12.73 7.69 10.84
CA VAL A 43 -13.44 6.87 11.83
C VAL A 43 -14.69 7.59 12.35
N GLU A 44 -14.61 8.91 12.57
CA GLU A 44 -15.76 9.72 13.01
C GLU A 44 -16.81 9.80 11.89
N ALA A 45 -16.38 9.89 10.63
CA ALA A 45 -17.26 9.87 9.48
C ALA A 45 -18.09 8.58 9.40
N TYR A 46 -17.50 7.43 9.75
CA TYR A 46 -18.23 6.16 9.85
C TYR A 46 -19.28 6.17 10.98
N GLY A 47 -19.02 6.88 12.07
CA GLY A 47 -19.97 7.03 13.18
C GLY A 47 -21.27 7.74 12.77
N VAL A 48 -21.20 8.61 11.75
CA VAL A 48 -22.35 9.39 11.26
C VAL A 48 -23.20 8.64 10.23
N LEU A 49 -22.73 7.49 9.70
CA LEU A 49 -23.47 6.71 8.68
C LEU A 49 -24.87 6.25 9.15
N GLY A 50 -25.07 6.13 10.46
CA GLY A 50 -26.37 5.77 11.05
C GLY A 50 -27.31 6.94 11.30
N ASP A 51 -26.88 8.18 11.07
CA ASP A 51 -27.68 9.37 11.24
C ASP A 51 -28.60 9.59 10.04
N SER A 52 -29.91 9.68 10.29
CA SER A 52 -30.92 9.92 9.24
C SER A 52 -30.77 11.28 8.53
N SER A 53 -30.02 12.22 9.11
CA SER A 53 -29.69 13.52 8.50
C SER A 53 -28.50 13.47 7.54
N ALA A 54 -27.71 12.39 7.57
CA ALA A 54 -26.55 12.23 6.71
C ALA A 54 -26.95 11.77 5.29
N LEU A 55 -26.81 12.66 4.32
CA LEU A 55 -27.05 12.37 2.90
C LEU A 55 -25.73 12.11 2.16
N GLY A 56 -24.84 13.09 2.16
CA GLY A 56 -23.53 13.02 1.55
C GLY A 56 -22.43 13.31 2.56
N ILE A 57 -21.51 12.37 2.71
CA ILE A 57 -20.36 12.51 3.61
C ILE A 57 -19.10 12.55 2.73
N LEU A 58 -18.32 13.63 2.83
CA LEU A 58 -17.07 13.77 2.12
C LEU A 58 -15.88 13.56 3.05
N LEU A 59 -14.86 12.89 2.53
CA LEU A 59 -13.53 12.83 3.12
C LEU A 59 -12.60 13.72 2.29
N SER A 60 -12.02 14.74 2.91
CA SER A 60 -11.04 15.61 2.30
C SER A 60 -9.63 15.10 2.60
N TYR A 61 -8.79 15.10 1.58
CA TYR A 61 -7.37 14.76 1.69
C TYR A 61 -6.56 16.06 1.72
N PRO A 62 -5.49 16.13 2.53
CA PRO A 62 -4.60 17.28 2.49
C PRO A 62 -3.96 17.38 1.10
N GLU A 63 -3.80 18.63 0.63
CA GLU A 63 -2.99 18.87 -0.57
C GLU A 63 -1.55 18.43 -0.26
N ARG A 64 -1.09 17.39 -0.93
CA ARG A 64 0.29 16.91 -0.86
C ARG A 64 0.93 17.14 -2.20
N GLU A 65 2.19 17.54 -2.20
CA GLU A 65 2.96 17.59 -3.45
C GLU A 65 3.00 16.18 -4.07
N ASP A 66 2.85 16.11 -5.39
CA ASP A 66 2.85 14.85 -6.16
C ASP A 66 4.07 13.95 -5.86
N ILE A 67 5.19 14.55 -5.48
CA ILE A 67 6.43 13.85 -5.10
C ILE A 67 6.24 13.02 -3.82
N GLU A 68 5.46 13.49 -2.85
CA GLU A 68 5.20 12.73 -1.61
C GLU A 68 4.25 11.54 -1.82
N LEU A 69 3.31 11.68 -2.77
CA LEU A 69 2.36 10.62 -3.10
C LEU A 69 3.00 9.46 -3.88
N ARG A 70 4.17 9.69 -4.48
CA ARG A 70 4.89 8.72 -5.33
C ARG A 70 6.10 8.09 -4.66
N LYS A 71 6.20 8.15 -3.33
CA LYS A 71 7.28 7.45 -2.63
C LYS A 71 7.14 5.95 -2.83
N SER A 72 8.06 5.38 -3.61
CA SER A 72 8.17 3.94 -3.84
C SER A 72 8.78 3.20 -2.64
N VAL A 73 9.46 3.94 -1.75
CA VAL A 73 10.15 3.41 -0.56
C VAL A 73 9.55 3.99 0.70
N VAL A 74 9.08 3.13 1.59
CA VAL A 74 8.53 3.49 2.90
C VAL A 74 9.40 2.90 4.00
N LYS A 75 9.97 3.75 4.85
CA LYS A 75 10.67 3.32 6.07
C LYS A 75 9.63 2.94 7.12
N LEU A 76 9.69 1.71 7.62
CA LEU A 76 8.73 1.14 8.56
C LEU A 76 9.22 1.23 10.00
N HIS A 77 10.49 0.93 10.25
CA HIS A 77 11.11 0.92 11.56
C HIS A 77 12.54 1.44 11.49
N ASN A 78 13.01 2.08 12.56
CA ASN A 78 14.42 2.39 12.76
C ASN A 78 15.05 1.23 13.55
N TYR A 79 15.57 0.23 12.85
CA TYR A 79 16.31 -0.84 13.49
C TYR A 79 17.75 -0.34 13.76
N GLN A 80 18.08 -0.09 15.01
CA GLN A 80 19.48 0.04 15.41
C GLN A 80 20.03 -1.38 15.51
N LEU A 81 20.91 -1.75 14.59
CA LEU A 81 21.75 -2.94 14.70
C LEU A 81 22.58 -2.81 15.98
N SER A 82 22.09 -3.36 17.09
CA SER A 82 22.94 -3.69 18.20
C SER A 82 23.77 -4.90 17.77
N VAL A 83 24.91 -4.63 17.16
CA VAL A 83 25.93 -5.64 16.87
C VAL A 83 26.50 -6.10 18.22
N SER A 84 25.89 -7.10 18.81
CA SER A 84 26.56 -7.87 19.84
C SER A 84 27.63 -8.73 19.15
N ASN A 85 28.88 -8.30 19.30
CA ASN A 85 30.05 -9.07 18.94
C ASN A 85 30.03 -10.39 19.72
N ASP A 86 29.59 -11.47 19.10
CA ASP A 86 29.97 -12.82 19.54
C ASP A 86 30.05 -13.76 18.32
N GLN A 87 31.30 -14.07 18.04
CA GLN A 87 31.87 -15.25 17.43
C GLN A 87 31.06 -15.97 16.31
N LEU A 88 31.57 -15.85 15.08
CA LEU A 88 31.33 -16.75 13.95
C LEU A 88 29.92 -16.76 13.37
N GLY A 89 29.48 -15.65 12.83
CA GLY A 89 28.34 -15.65 11.94
C GLY A 89 27.86 -14.22 11.69
N VAL A 90 28.12 -13.72 10.52
CA VAL A 90 27.43 -12.52 10.06
C VAL A 90 25.95 -12.87 10.06
N ASN A 91 25.17 -12.33 11.00
CA ASN A 91 23.72 -12.52 10.98
C ASN A 91 23.19 -12.13 9.61
N PRO A 92 22.42 -12.98 8.94
CA PRO A 92 21.92 -12.65 7.63
C PRO A 92 21.02 -11.42 7.69
N VAL A 93 21.37 -10.41 6.91
CA VAL A 93 20.53 -9.23 6.67
C VAL A 93 19.82 -9.47 5.36
N VAL A 94 18.51 -9.64 5.42
CA VAL A 94 17.74 -10.24 4.34
C VAL A 94 16.84 -9.22 3.64
N GLY A 95 16.98 -9.16 2.31
CA GLY A 95 16.00 -8.57 1.43
C GLY A 95 15.04 -9.64 0.92
N PHE A 96 13.73 -9.39 1.03
CA PHE A 96 12.70 -10.28 0.50
C PHE A 96 12.07 -9.71 -0.77
N VAL A 97 11.92 -10.54 -1.79
CA VAL A 97 11.17 -10.23 -3.00
C VAL A 97 9.90 -11.08 -3.02
N GLY A 98 8.78 -10.44 -2.77
CA GLY A 98 7.47 -11.08 -2.65
C GLY A 98 7.03 -11.35 -1.21
N ALA A 99 5.75 -11.04 -0.92
CA ALA A 99 5.08 -11.28 0.36
C ALA A 99 3.80 -12.12 0.20
N GLY A 100 3.81 -13.08 -0.71
CA GLY A 100 2.69 -14.00 -0.91
C GLY A 100 2.40 -14.85 0.33
N ASN A 101 1.34 -15.66 0.28
CA ASN A 101 0.90 -16.48 1.40
C ASN A 101 2.00 -17.37 1.99
N TYR A 102 2.82 -17.99 1.15
CA TYR A 102 3.92 -18.83 1.60
C TYR A 102 5.04 -18.01 2.26
N ALA A 103 5.43 -16.90 1.63
CA ALA A 103 6.43 -16.01 2.20
C ALA A 103 6.00 -15.48 3.57
N SER A 104 4.79 -14.90 3.65
CA SER A 104 4.30 -14.24 4.86
C SER A 104 3.98 -15.19 6.01
N ARG A 105 3.55 -16.43 5.72
CA ARG A 105 3.14 -17.41 6.74
C ARG A 105 4.21 -18.38 7.15
N THR A 106 5.18 -18.65 6.28
CA THR A 106 6.17 -19.71 6.50
C THR A 106 7.60 -19.19 6.43
N LEU A 107 8.02 -18.58 5.32
CA LEU A 107 9.43 -18.21 5.14
C LEU A 107 9.87 -17.07 6.05
N ILE A 108 9.16 -15.96 6.04
CA ILE A 108 9.51 -14.78 6.84
C ILE A 108 9.57 -15.12 8.35
N PRO A 109 8.58 -15.83 8.93
CA PRO A 109 8.70 -16.32 10.31
C PRO A 109 9.92 -17.21 10.57
N ALA A 110 10.23 -18.13 9.65
CA ALA A 110 11.39 -19.03 9.80
C ALA A 110 12.71 -18.26 9.77
N PHE A 111 12.88 -17.26 8.87
CA PHE A 111 14.06 -16.41 8.87
C PHE A 111 14.19 -15.59 10.16
N LYS A 112 13.08 -15.11 10.69
CA LYS A 112 13.06 -14.39 11.96
C LYS A 112 13.43 -15.28 13.15
N GLU A 113 12.96 -16.53 13.16
CA GLU A 113 13.25 -17.50 14.22
C GLU A 113 14.74 -17.85 14.31
N VAL A 114 15.45 -17.89 13.18
CA VAL A 114 16.91 -18.11 13.14
C VAL A 114 17.72 -16.83 13.37
N GLY A 115 17.08 -15.71 13.72
CA GLY A 115 17.74 -14.45 14.05
C GLY A 115 18.16 -13.62 12.86
N ALA A 116 17.60 -13.85 11.67
CA ALA A 116 17.85 -13.00 10.51
C ALA A 116 17.26 -11.60 10.69
N VAL A 117 17.99 -10.59 10.24
CA VAL A 117 17.54 -9.19 10.22
C VAL A 117 16.72 -8.98 8.94
N LEU A 118 15.47 -8.59 9.09
CA LEU A 118 14.57 -8.31 7.95
C LEU A 118 14.71 -6.84 7.54
N ASP A 119 15.51 -6.57 6.51
CA ASP A 119 15.82 -5.20 6.06
C ASP A 119 14.76 -4.67 5.09
N THR A 120 14.70 -5.20 3.89
CA THR A 120 13.85 -4.67 2.83
C THR A 120 12.87 -5.70 2.29
N LEU A 121 11.60 -5.32 2.21
CA LEU A 121 10.54 -6.08 1.55
C LEU A 121 10.13 -5.42 0.24
N VAL A 122 10.32 -6.13 -0.86
CA VAL A 122 9.88 -5.70 -2.20
C VAL A 122 8.59 -6.42 -2.57
N THR A 123 7.57 -5.67 -2.96
CA THR A 123 6.29 -6.21 -3.45
C THR A 123 5.77 -5.39 -4.62
N SER A 124 5.04 -6.00 -5.54
CA SER A 124 4.40 -5.30 -6.66
C SER A 124 3.30 -4.32 -6.23
N GLY A 125 2.70 -4.53 -5.06
CA GLY A 125 1.66 -3.67 -4.50
C GLY A 125 2.14 -2.94 -3.26
N GLY A 126 2.34 -1.61 -3.32
CA GLY A 126 2.88 -0.81 -2.23
C GLY A 126 2.12 -0.94 -0.91
N ILE A 127 0.79 -0.89 -0.94
CA ILE A 127 -0.06 -0.99 0.27
C ILE A 127 0.11 -2.36 0.95
N SER A 128 0.09 -3.45 0.18
CA SER A 128 0.30 -4.80 0.72
C SER A 128 1.71 -4.98 1.27
N GLY A 129 2.72 -4.40 0.61
CA GLY A 129 4.11 -4.39 1.08
C GLY A 129 4.26 -3.72 2.44
N VAL A 130 3.68 -2.54 2.62
CA VAL A 130 3.70 -1.82 3.90
C VAL A 130 2.98 -2.62 4.99
N HIS A 131 1.81 -3.20 4.68
CA HIS A 131 1.07 -4.01 5.66
C HIS A 131 1.86 -5.25 6.13
N HIS A 132 2.38 -6.02 5.17
CA HIS A 132 3.17 -7.22 5.49
C HIS A 132 4.51 -6.87 6.14
N GLY A 133 5.16 -5.81 5.68
CA GLY A 133 6.42 -5.31 6.23
C GLY A 133 6.29 -4.91 7.69
N ASN A 134 5.29 -4.10 8.03
CA ASN A 134 5.01 -3.71 9.41
C ASN A 134 4.74 -4.92 10.31
N LYS A 135 3.88 -5.83 9.85
CA LYS A 135 3.52 -7.04 10.61
C LYS A 135 4.72 -7.96 10.87
N ALA A 136 5.60 -8.09 9.89
CA ALA A 136 6.79 -8.95 9.99
C ALA A 136 7.96 -8.28 10.71
N GLY A 137 8.02 -6.94 10.72
CA GLY A 137 9.10 -6.16 11.33
C GLY A 137 10.25 -5.87 10.36
N PHE A 138 9.97 -5.67 9.07
CA PHE A 138 10.94 -5.15 8.12
C PHE A 138 11.28 -3.69 8.40
N GLU A 139 12.51 -3.28 8.08
CA GLU A 139 12.93 -1.88 8.18
C GLU A 139 12.31 -1.04 7.06
N THR A 140 12.21 -1.60 5.85
CA THR A 140 11.78 -0.89 4.66
C THR A 140 10.81 -1.74 3.82
N ALA A 141 9.80 -1.10 3.22
CA ALA A 141 8.96 -1.68 2.17
C ALA A 141 9.04 -0.83 0.91
N THR A 142 9.17 -1.49 -0.24
CA THR A 142 9.32 -0.81 -1.53
C THR A 142 8.68 -1.60 -2.67
N THR A 143 8.47 -0.94 -3.80
CA THR A 143 8.10 -1.58 -5.07
C THR A 143 9.29 -1.68 -6.03
N GLU A 144 10.46 -1.15 -5.64
CA GLU A 144 11.66 -1.09 -6.48
C GLU A 144 12.65 -2.18 -6.06
N LEU A 145 12.91 -3.10 -6.98
CA LEU A 145 13.85 -4.21 -6.76
C LEU A 145 15.29 -3.73 -6.56
N GLU A 146 15.64 -2.65 -7.23
CA GLU A 146 16.97 -2.02 -7.17
C GLU A 146 17.37 -1.63 -5.74
N SER A 147 16.39 -1.34 -4.88
CA SER A 147 16.65 -1.01 -3.47
C SER A 147 17.37 -2.12 -2.71
N ILE A 148 17.17 -3.39 -3.10
CA ILE A 148 17.90 -4.53 -2.53
C ILE A 148 19.35 -4.54 -3.02
N TRP A 149 19.55 -4.36 -4.33
CA TRP A 149 20.87 -4.46 -4.94
C TRP A 149 21.79 -3.29 -4.59
N GLN A 150 21.23 -2.13 -4.29
CA GLN A 150 21.96 -0.93 -3.91
C GLN A 150 22.23 -0.83 -2.39
N SER A 151 21.73 -1.77 -1.61
CA SER A 151 21.93 -1.77 -0.16
C SER A 151 23.25 -2.42 0.22
N ASP A 152 24.13 -1.67 0.86
CA ASP A 152 25.38 -2.21 1.42
C ASP A 152 25.17 -3.10 2.65
N LYS A 153 23.96 -3.11 3.20
CA LYS A 153 23.60 -3.88 4.40
C LYS A 153 23.13 -5.28 4.07
N ILE A 154 22.40 -5.45 2.96
CA ILE A 154 21.77 -6.72 2.58
C ILE A 154 22.85 -7.68 2.06
N ASN A 155 22.98 -8.83 2.72
CA ASN A 155 23.92 -9.88 2.33
C ASN A 155 23.21 -11.16 1.88
N THR A 156 21.90 -11.22 2.00
CA THR A 156 21.07 -12.38 1.65
C THR A 156 19.80 -11.91 0.97
N VAL A 157 19.40 -12.56 -0.11
CA VAL A 157 18.15 -12.25 -0.81
C VAL A 157 17.28 -13.50 -0.88
N ALA A 158 16.03 -13.37 -0.45
CA ALA A 158 15.02 -14.41 -0.54
C ALA A 158 13.97 -14.02 -1.59
N ILE A 159 13.88 -14.81 -2.67
CA ILE A 159 12.90 -14.60 -3.73
C ILE A 159 11.73 -15.57 -3.49
N ALA A 160 10.55 -15.03 -3.25
CA ALA A 160 9.33 -15.76 -2.95
C ALA A 160 8.14 -15.31 -3.83
N THR A 161 8.44 -14.98 -5.07
CA THR A 161 7.46 -14.67 -6.12
C THR A 161 6.94 -15.95 -6.79
N ARG A 162 6.09 -15.82 -7.79
CA ARG A 162 5.66 -16.95 -8.62
C ARG A 162 6.82 -17.40 -9.51
N HIS A 163 6.87 -18.69 -9.88
CA HIS A 163 8.02 -19.22 -10.65
C HIS A 163 8.20 -18.58 -12.02
N ASN A 164 7.16 -18.03 -12.62
CA ASN A 164 7.28 -17.28 -13.88
C ASN A 164 7.95 -15.92 -13.71
N ASP A 165 8.12 -15.44 -12.47
CA ASP A 165 8.74 -14.15 -12.14
C ASP A 165 10.17 -14.33 -11.61
N HIS A 166 10.74 -15.55 -11.69
CA HIS A 166 12.11 -15.87 -11.23
C HIS A 166 13.17 -15.75 -12.32
N SER A 167 12.78 -15.40 -13.56
CA SER A 167 13.71 -15.28 -14.72
C SER A 167 14.20 -13.86 -14.90
#